data_a8f58f39941229d68e23f83e0a72ff55
#
_entry.id   a8f58f39941229d68e23f83e0a72ff55
#
_cell.length_a   1.000
_cell.length_b   1.000
_cell.length_c   1.000
_cell.angle_alpha   90.00
_cell.angle_beta   90.00
_cell.angle_gamma   90.00
#
_symmetry.space_group_name_H-M   'P 1'
#
loop_
_entity.id
_entity.type
_entity.pdbx_description
1 polymer ?
#
loop_
_entity_poly.entity_id
_entity_poly.type
_entity_poly.pdbx_seq_one_letter_code
_entity_poly.pdbx_strand_id
1 'polypeptide(L)'
;MDKFNKFEIIGTNYSTKVASKNCLCLINSKFEVLLANKEIFLHPKEIDVFTGFKHIKRKKSYLQGRFCAKLAIINLFPGLKANEICILNGVFGFPYVAESNYVNVEISISHSGDDAVAVAFAQSDPIAVDLEQILATRNLAIQSQLTPKEINLIVEQFQQLEKGFTIIWTAKEAIAKVLKCGINVDFKVFEVDSILQDNEKYIITFIKFPQYKAIAWQVRTAICALVIPKITNIIYEITPITN
;
A
#
# COMPACT_ATOMS: atom_id res chain seq x y z
N MET A 1 9.75 20.98 -0.54
CA MET A 1 9.98 20.17 -1.75
C MET A 1 9.28 18.85 -1.53
N ASP A 2 8.27 18.55 -2.31
CA ASP A 2 7.57 17.27 -2.21
C ASP A 2 8.53 16.18 -2.65
N LYS A 3 8.69 15.15 -1.82
CA LYS A 3 9.58 14.01 -2.14
C LYS A 3 8.73 12.88 -2.69
N PHE A 4 9.02 12.50 -3.91
CA PHE A 4 8.41 11.33 -4.56
C PHE A 4 9.50 10.26 -4.70
N ASN A 5 9.19 9.05 -4.26
CA ASN A 5 10.05 7.89 -4.48
C ASN A 5 9.28 6.85 -5.28
N LYS A 6 9.92 6.33 -6.31
CA LYS A 6 9.42 5.25 -7.14
C LYS A 6 10.20 3.98 -6.80
N PHE A 7 9.49 2.87 -6.70
CA PHE A 7 10.06 1.54 -6.56
C PHE A 7 9.51 0.68 -7.70
N GLU A 8 10.36 0.17 -8.55
CA GLU A 8 9.96 -0.87 -9.50
C GLU A 8 10.03 -2.22 -8.81
N ILE A 9 8.91 -2.94 -8.83
CA ILE A 9 8.82 -4.30 -8.32
C ILE A 9 8.72 -5.21 -9.53
N ILE A 10 9.76 -5.97 -9.80
CA ILE A 10 9.74 -6.97 -10.86
C ILE A 10 9.43 -8.31 -10.21
N GLY A 11 8.21 -8.79 -10.39
CA GLY A 11 7.82 -10.14 -10.03
C GLY A 11 8.24 -11.12 -11.13
N THR A 12 8.85 -12.24 -10.78
CA THR A 12 9.09 -13.33 -11.72
C THR A 12 8.18 -14.48 -11.37
N ASN A 13 7.26 -14.82 -12.26
CA ASN A 13 6.45 -16.03 -12.10
C ASN A 13 7.32 -17.23 -12.48
N TYR A 14 7.70 -18.04 -11.48
CA TYR A 14 8.57 -19.19 -11.68
C TYR A 14 7.98 -20.29 -12.57
N SER A 15 6.64 -20.41 -12.61
CA SER A 15 5.98 -21.44 -13.42
C SER A 15 5.96 -21.09 -14.91
N THR A 16 5.87 -19.80 -15.25
CA THR A 16 5.76 -19.32 -16.65
C THR A 16 7.03 -18.63 -17.13
N LYS A 17 8.00 -18.34 -16.25
CA LYS A 17 9.20 -17.52 -16.51
C LYS A 17 8.90 -16.12 -17.08
N VAL A 18 7.67 -15.67 -16.97
CA VAL A 18 7.25 -14.33 -17.40
C VAL A 18 7.50 -13.35 -16.26
N ALA A 19 8.29 -12.32 -16.53
CA ALA A 19 8.49 -11.22 -15.61
C ALA A 19 7.25 -10.31 -15.64
N SER A 20 6.59 -10.12 -14.50
CA SER A 20 5.56 -9.10 -14.33
C SER A 20 6.21 -7.82 -13.83
N LYS A 21 5.84 -6.70 -14.44
CA LYS A 21 6.24 -5.37 -13.93
C LYS A 21 5.13 -4.85 -13.04
N ASN A 22 5.51 -4.45 -11.85
CA ASN A 22 4.64 -3.79 -10.88
C ASN A 22 5.35 -2.51 -10.43
N CYS A 23 4.61 -1.46 -10.13
CA CYS A 23 5.20 -0.19 -9.71
C CYS A 23 4.60 0.25 -8.38
N LEU A 24 5.45 0.44 -7.37
CA LEU A 24 5.10 1.06 -6.11
C LEU A 24 5.60 2.50 -6.12
N CYS A 25 4.71 3.43 -5.81
CA CYS A 25 5.03 4.83 -5.58
C CYS A 25 4.76 5.21 -4.13
N LEU A 26 5.67 5.99 -3.56
CA LEU A 26 5.52 6.61 -2.25
C LEU A 26 5.65 8.12 -2.42
N ILE A 27 4.70 8.86 -1.88
CA ILE A 27 4.70 10.32 -1.91
C ILE A 27 4.61 10.89 -0.49
N ASN A 28 5.20 12.08 -0.32
CA ASN A 28 4.92 12.97 0.78
C ASN A 28 4.57 14.33 0.19
N SER A 29 3.31 14.66 0.15
CA SER A 29 2.84 15.88 -0.49
C SER A 29 1.85 16.63 0.41
N LYS A 30 2.02 17.95 0.45
CA LYS A 30 1.11 18.83 1.20
C LYS A 30 -0.24 18.88 0.51
N PHE A 31 -1.29 18.89 1.33
CA PHE A 31 -2.68 18.95 0.85
C PHE A 31 -2.93 20.14 -0.07
N GLU A 32 -2.41 21.32 0.28
CA GLU A 32 -2.62 22.57 -0.47
C GLU A 32 -2.05 22.48 -1.89
N VAL A 33 -0.89 21.80 -2.04
CA VAL A 33 -0.26 21.57 -3.36
C VAL A 33 -1.13 20.66 -4.21
N LEU A 34 -1.60 19.54 -3.64
CA LEU A 34 -2.48 18.61 -4.35
C LEU A 34 -3.83 19.25 -4.69
N LEU A 35 -4.38 20.07 -3.78
CA LEU A 35 -5.64 20.76 -3.99
C LEU A 35 -5.54 21.78 -5.13
N ALA A 36 -4.46 22.56 -5.17
CA ALA A 36 -4.23 23.55 -6.23
C ALA A 36 -4.08 22.91 -7.61
N ASN A 37 -3.54 21.68 -7.66
CA ASN A 37 -3.24 20.98 -8.91
C ASN A 37 -4.21 19.82 -9.22
N LYS A 38 -5.31 19.70 -8.49
CA LYS A 38 -6.21 18.52 -8.59
C LYS A 38 -6.73 18.26 -10.02
N GLU A 39 -6.98 19.31 -10.80
CA GLU A 39 -7.50 19.21 -12.17
C GLU A 39 -6.46 18.65 -13.15
N ILE A 40 -5.17 18.76 -12.82
CA ILE A 40 -4.09 18.20 -13.65
C ILE A 40 -4.05 16.67 -13.55
N PHE A 41 -4.45 16.10 -12.41
CA PHE A 41 -4.36 14.67 -12.21
C PHE A 41 -5.68 13.93 -11.95
N LEU A 42 -6.76 14.61 -11.50
CA LEU A 42 -8.05 13.95 -11.32
C LEU A 42 -8.80 13.83 -12.65
N HIS A 43 -9.38 12.66 -12.87
CA HIS A 43 -10.36 12.46 -13.94
C HIS A 43 -11.67 13.21 -13.61
N PRO A 44 -12.48 13.69 -14.60
CA PRO A 44 -13.75 14.37 -14.33
C PRO A 44 -14.67 13.65 -13.33
N LYS A 45 -14.87 12.34 -13.49
CA LYS A 45 -15.66 11.53 -12.54
C LYS A 45 -15.08 11.51 -11.11
N GLU A 46 -13.76 11.64 -10.97
CA GLU A 46 -13.12 11.72 -9.65
C GLU A 46 -13.29 13.12 -9.03
N ILE A 47 -13.35 14.18 -9.85
CA ILE A 47 -13.65 15.55 -9.40
C ILE A 47 -15.07 15.57 -8.82
N ASP A 48 -16.04 14.94 -9.48
CA ASP A 48 -17.42 14.85 -8.97
C ASP A 48 -17.46 14.17 -7.59
N VAL A 49 -16.75 13.04 -7.44
CA VAL A 49 -16.64 12.36 -6.13
C VAL A 49 -15.95 13.26 -5.09
N PHE A 50 -14.87 13.94 -5.48
CA PHE A 50 -14.11 14.81 -4.58
C PHE A 50 -14.93 15.99 -4.08
N THR A 51 -15.73 16.62 -4.94
CA THR A 51 -16.58 17.77 -4.56
C THR A 51 -17.65 17.38 -3.57
N GLY A 52 -18.12 16.14 -3.58
CA GLY A 52 -19.09 15.59 -2.64
C GLY A 52 -18.56 15.41 -1.20
N PHE A 53 -17.24 15.42 -0.97
CA PHE A 53 -16.69 15.26 0.37
C PHE A 53 -16.86 16.54 1.22
N LYS A 54 -17.46 16.37 2.41
CA LYS A 54 -17.64 17.47 3.36
C LYS A 54 -16.41 17.70 4.25
N HIS A 55 -15.73 16.61 4.66
CA HIS A 55 -14.63 16.66 5.62
C HIS A 55 -13.28 16.82 4.94
N ILE A 56 -12.49 17.78 5.43
CA ILE A 56 -11.16 18.09 4.88
C ILE A 56 -10.19 16.89 4.98
N LYS A 57 -10.29 16.12 6.05
CA LYS A 57 -9.49 14.88 6.22
C LYS A 57 -9.76 13.89 5.08
N ARG A 58 -11.02 13.74 4.66
CA ARG A 58 -11.39 12.86 3.55
C ARG A 58 -10.91 13.41 2.21
N LYS A 59 -11.02 14.73 2.00
CA LYS A 59 -10.48 15.40 0.80
C LYS A 59 -8.98 15.17 0.67
N LYS A 60 -8.23 15.37 1.78
CA LYS A 60 -6.79 15.16 1.83
C LYS A 60 -6.41 13.73 1.45
N SER A 61 -6.96 12.75 2.15
CA SER A 61 -6.65 11.34 1.90
C SER A 61 -7.02 10.89 0.49
N TYR A 62 -8.11 11.43 -0.07
CA TYR A 62 -8.53 11.15 -1.43
C TYR A 62 -7.52 11.66 -2.45
N LEU A 63 -7.11 12.93 -2.36
CA LEU A 63 -6.13 13.51 -3.29
C LEU A 63 -4.79 12.78 -3.22
N GLN A 64 -4.29 12.54 -2.02
CA GLN A 64 -3.03 11.81 -1.80
C GLN A 64 -3.09 10.42 -2.43
N GLY A 65 -4.13 9.65 -2.14
CA GLY A 65 -4.29 8.31 -2.67
C GLY A 65 -4.43 8.28 -4.19
N ARG A 66 -5.24 9.18 -4.77
CA ARG A 66 -5.43 9.25 -6.22
C ARG A 66 -4.17 9.68 -6.95
N PHE A 67 -3.48 10.71 -6.47
CA PHE A 67 -2.23 11.16 -7.07
C PHE A 67 -1.16 10.07 -7.05
N CYS A 68 -0.96 9.44 -5.89
CA CYS A 68 0.02 8.35 -5.74
C CYS A 68 -0.29 7.15 -6.66
N ALA A 69 -1.56 6.74 -6.74
CA ALA A 69 -1.97 5.61 -7.59
C ALA A 69 -1.76 5.91 -9.09
N LYS A 70 -2.06 7.13 -9.53
CA LYS A 70 -1.84 7.53 -10.91
C LYS A 70 -0.38 7.58 -11.29
N LEU A 71 0.49 8.04 -10.38
CA LEU A 71 1.94 7.94 -10.58
C LEU A 71 2.38 6.49 -10.75
N ALA A 72 1.87 5.56 -9.94
CA ALA A 72 2.20 4.15 -10.07
C ALA A 72 1.75 3.58 -11.43
N ILE A 73 0.55 3.93 -11.90
CA ILE A 73 0.04 3.48 -13.21
C ILE A 73 0.84 4.09 -14.37
N ILE A 74 1.12 5.40 -14.34
CA ILE A 74 1.88 6.07 -15.41
C ILE A 74 3.30 5.50 -15.54
N ASN A 75 3.91 5.13 -14.41
CA ASN A 75 5.22 4.49 -14.44
C ASN A 75 5.20 3.08 -15.06
N LEU A 76 4.08 2.37 -14.96
CA LEU A 76 3.90 1.09 -15.69
C LEU A 76 3.59 1.30 -17.16
N PHE A 77 2.84 2.35 -17.49
CA PHE A 77 2.36 2.66 -18.83
C PHE A 77 2.77 4.09 -19.21
N PRO A 78 4.03 4.30 -19.61
CA PRO A 78 4.51 5.61 -20.03
C PRO A 78 3.69 6.17 -21.20
N GLY A 79 3.38 7.46 -21.14
CA GLY A 79 2.59 8.15 -22.15
C GLY A 79 1.13 8.40 -21.75
N LEU A 80 0.67 7.83 -20.62
CA LEU A 80 -0.65 8.13 -20.08
C LEU A 80 -0.65 9.48 -19.36
N LYS A 81 -1.75 10.21 -19.49
CA LYS A 81 -1.99 11.41 -18.68
C LYS A 81 -2.78 11.04 -17.42
N ALA A 82 -2.39 11.63 -16.29
CA ALA A 82 -3.00 11.34 -15.01
C ALA A 82 -4.52 11.59 -15.00
N ASN A 83 -4.99 12.65 -15.63
CA ASN A 83 -6.40 13.00 -15.70
C ASN A 83 -7.23 12.15 -16.69
N GLU A 84 -6.59 11.31 -17.50
CA GLU A 84 -7.25 10.32 -18.36
C GLU A 84 -7.47 8.99 -17.64
N ILE A 85 -6.78 8.75 -16.51
CA ILE A 85 -6.93 7.55 -15.70
C ILE A 85 -8.06 7.77 -14.71
N CYS A 86 -9.09 6.94 -14.75
CA CYS A 86 -10.22 7.00 -13.82
C CYS A 86 -10.10 5.91 -12.76
N ILE A 87 -9.97 6.28 -11.49
CA ILE A 87 -9.93 5.35 -10.36
C ILE A 87 -11.17 5.55 -9.51
N LEU A 88 -12.03 4.55 -9.46
CA LEU A 88 -13.26 4.55 -8.67
C LEU A 88 -13.16 3.53 -7.51
N ASN A 89 -14.11 3.57 -6.63
CA ASN A 89 -14.26 2.58 -5.58
C ASN A 89 -15.45 1.66 -5.91
N GLY A 90 -15.22 0.35 -5.80
CA GLY A 90 -16.28 -0.65 -5.93
C GLY A 90 -17.22 -0.65 -4.71
N VAL A 91 -18.21 -1.54 -4.74
CA VAL A 91 -19.25 -1.67 -3.71
C VAL A 91 -18.67 -1.88 -2.31
N PHE A 92 -17.57 -2.62 -2.20
CA PHE A 92 -16.88 -2.87 -0.93
C PHE A 92 -15.77 -1.85 -0.63
N GLY A 93 -15.71 -0.73 -1.35
CA GLY A 93 -14.75 0.35 -1.11
C GLY A 93 -13.35 0.13 -1.70
N PHE A 94 -13.06 -1.00 -2.33
CA PHE A 94 -11.77 -1.26 -2.97
C PHE A 94 -11.60 -0.40 -4.22
N PRO A 95 -10.43 0.26 -4.40
CA PRO A 95 -10.18 1.03 -5.59
C PRO A 95 -10.00 0.11 -6.81
N TYR A 96 -10.48 0.54 -7.96
CA TYR A 96 -10.27 -0.12 -9.25
C TYR A 96 -10.10 0.91 -10.36
N VAL A 97 -9.40 0.56 -11.41
CA VAL A 97 -9.23 1.40 -12.60
C VAL A 97 -10.44 1.20 -13.50
N ALA A 98 -11.24 2.27 -13.65
CA ALA A 98 -12.45 2.25 -14.46
C ALA A 98 -12.14 2.68 -15.89
N GLU A 99 -12.88 2.10 -16.86
CA GLU A 99 -12.85 2.50 -18.27
C GLU A 99 -11.44 2.52 -18.88
N SER A 100 -10.61 1.56 -18.49
CA SER A 100 -9.25 1.49 -19.02
C SER A 100 -9.20 0.62 -20.29
N ASN A 101 -8.64 1.16 -21.36
CA ASN A 101 -8.07 0.36 -22.44
C ASN A 101 -6.83 -0.43 -21.95
N TYR A 102 -6.51 -0.29 -20.65
CA TYR A 102 -5.38 -0.94 -19.98
C TYR A 102 -5.89 -2.23 -19.35
N VAL A 103 -5.81 -3.27 -20.12
CA VAL A 103 -6.27 -4.59 -19.74
C VAL A 103 -5.50 -5.08 -18.52
N ASN A 104 -6.23 -5.41 -17.44
CA ASN A 104 -5.74 -6.15 -16.27
C ASN A 104 -4.79 -5.42 -15.30
N VAL A 105 -4.92 -4.10 -15.10
CA VAL A 105 -4.21 -3.38 -14.03
C VAL A 105 -5.09 -3.23 -12.80
N GLU A 106 -4.61 -3.72 -11.69
CA GLU A 106 -5.18 -3.48 -10.36
C GLU A 106 -4.30 -2.51 -9.57
N ILE A 107 -4.86 -1.92 -8.52
CA ILE A 107 -4.18 -0.98 -7.65
C ILE A 107 -4.51 -1.26 -6.19
N SER A 108 -3.52 -1.05 -5.33
CA SER A 108 -3.71 -0.95 -3.89
C SER A 108 -3.17 0.38 -3.39
N ILE A 109 -3.92 1.04 -2.51
CA ILE A 109 -3.63 2.39 -2.02
C ILE A 109 -3.66 2.39 -0.50
N SER A 110 -2.72 3.08 0.12
CA SER A 110 -2.78 3.45 1.53
C SER A 110 -2.23 4.87 1.75
N HIS A 111 -2.65 5.48 2.86
CA HIS A 111 -2.20 6.81 3.24
C HIS A 111 -2.21 6.94 4.76
N SER A 112 -1.24 7.66 5.30
CA SER A 112 -1.16 7.94 6.73
C SER A 112 -0.44 9.27 6.96
N GLY A 113 -1.13 10.23 7.61
CA GLY A 113 -0.59 11.59 7.77
C GLY A 113 -0.48 12.35 6.44
N ASP A 114 0.74 12.76 6.10
CA ASP A 114 1.07 13.42 4.83
C ASP A 114 1.64 12.46 3.79
N ASP A 115 1.76 11.18 4.14
CA ASP A 115 2.30 10.15 3.29
C ASP A 115 1.19 9.35 2.60
N ALA A 116 1.44 8.98 1.35
CA ALA A 116 0.62 8.00 0.65
C ALA A 116 1.51 7.04 -0.12
N VAL A 117 1.06 5.81 -0.22
CA VAL A 117 1.69 4.75 -1.00
C VAL A 117 0.64 4.10 -1.89
N ALA A 118 1.04 3.75 -3.09
CA ALA A 118 0.22 2.97 -3.99
C ALA A 118 1.07 1.99 -4.78
N VAL A 119 0.51 0.83 -5.08
CA VAL A 119 1.12 -0.14 -6.00
C VAL A 119 0.14 -0.43 -7.12
N ALA A 120 0.62 -0.32 -8.36
CA ALA A 120 -0.07 -0.77 -9.55
C ALA A 120 0.54 -2.10 -10.01
N PHE A 121 -0.29 -3.08 -10.31
CA PHE A 121 0.14 -4.46 -10.57
C PHE A 121 -0.80 -5.17 -11.56
N ALA A 122 -0.29 -6.23 -12.18
CA ALA A 122 -1.11 -7.09 -13.03
C ALA A 122 -2.08 -7.93 -12.18
N GLN A 123 -3.29 -8.15 -12.64
CA GLN A 123 -4.31 -8.95 -11.95
C GLN A 123 -3.82 -10.38 -11.61
N SER A 124 -2.88 -10.92 -12.39
CA SER A 124 -2.26 -12.21 -12.13
C SER A 124 -1.37 -12.26 -10.89
N ASP A 125 -0.92 -11.09 -10.42
CA ASP A 125 0.02 -10.97 -9.31
C ASP A 125 -0.63 -10.21 -8.16
N PRO A 126 -1.43 -10.88 -7.30
CA PRO A 126 -2.15 -10.22 -6.21
C PRO A 126 -1.18 -9.62 -5.21
N ILE A 127 -1.06 -8.30 -5.26
CA ILE A 127 -0.16 -7.48 -4.43
C ILE A 127 -0.99 -6.43 -3.70
N ALA A 128 -0.64 -6.12 -2.47
CA ALA A 128 -1.21 -4.96 -1.81
C ALA A 128 -0.20 -4.28 -0.88
N VAL A 129 -0.47 -3.02 -0.60
CA VAL A 129 0.35 -2.17 0.26
C VAL A 129 -0.49 -1.54 1.36
N ASP A 130 0.14 -1.39 2.51
CA ASP A 130 -0.41 -0.59 3.60
C ASP A 130 0.65 0.34 4.22
N LEU A 131 0.19 1.41 4.88
CA LEU A 131 1.03 2.45 5.48
C LEU A 131 0.39 2.95 6.77
N GLU A 132 1.12 2.81 7.90
CA GLU A 132 0.62 3.18 9.21
C GLU A 132 1.65 3.97 10.03
N GLN A 133 1.20 5.06 10.68
CA GLN A 133 2.05 5.82 11.59
C GLN A 133 2.40 5.02 12.84
N ILE A 134 3.66 5.11 13.28
CA ILE A 134 4.10 4.55 14.56
C ILE A 134 3.57 5.45 15.68
N LEU A 135 2.55 5.01 16.39
CA LEU A 135 1.89 5.77 17.46
C LEU A 135 1.65 4.87 18.67
N ALA A 136 2.31 5.17 19.79
CA ALA A 136 2.12 4.43 21.04
C ALA A 136 0.67 4.44 21.53
N THR A 137 -0.09 5.49 21.23
CA THR A 137 -1.52 5.60 21.58
C THR A 137 -2.41 4.55 20.91
N ARG A 138 -1.92 3.90 19.84
CA ARG A 138 -2.66 2.84 19.13
C ARG A 138 -2.37 1.44 19.64
N ASN A 139 -1.36 1.26 20.52
CA ASN A 139 -0.89 -0.06 20.94
C ASN A 139 -2.02 -0.93 21.50
N LEU A 140 -2.85 -0.41 22.40
CA LEU A 140 -3.96 -1.19 22.99
C LEU A 140 -4.98 -1.65 21.95
N ALA A 141 -5.33 -0.78 21.00
CA ALA A 141 -6.24 -1.13 19.92
C ALA A 141 -5.64 -2.22 19.01
N ILE A 142 -4.36 -2.08 18.65
CA ILE A 142 -3.66 -3.09 17.85
C ILE A 142 -3.56 -4.42 18.61
N GLN A 143 -3.16 -4.40 19.89
CA GLN A 143 -3.04 -5.61 20.72
C GLN A 143 -4.33 -6.43 20.75
N SER A 144 -5.50 -5.79 20.80
CA SER A 144 -6.79 -6.47 20.79
C SER A 144 -7.03 -7.32 19.52
N GLN A 145 -6.32 -7.00 18.43
CA GLN A 145 -6.40 -7.66 17.13
C GLN A 145 -5.28 -8.70 16.92
N LEU A 146 -4.40 -8.86 17.90
CA LEU A 146 -3.27 -9.80 17.83
C LEU A 146 -3.55 -11.06 18.64
N THR A 147 -2.85 -12.13 18.27
CA THR A 147 -2.82 -13.35 19.08
C THR A 147 -1.75 -13.25 20.18
N PRO A 148 -1.81 -14.05 21.25
CA PRO A 148 -0.75 -14.09 22.26
C PRO A 148 0.64 -14.41 21.66
N LYS A 149 0.70 -15.27 20.63
CA LYS A 149 1.96 -15.59 19.92
C LYS A 149 2.55 -14.33 19.28
N GLU A 150 1.75 -13.53 18.61
CA GLU A 150 2.20 -12.30 17.96
C GLU A 150 2.71 -11.27 18.97
N ILE A 151 2.04 -11.15 20.11
CA ILE A 151 2.48 -10.26 21.20
C ILE A 151 3.84 -10.72 21.73
N ASN A 152 4.04 -12.01 21.95
CA ASN A 152 5.33 -12.57 22.38
C ASN A 152 6.43 -12.30 21.35
N LEU A 153 6.18 -12.52 20.05
CA LEU A 153 7.12 -12.19 18.97
C LEU A 153 7.55 -10.72 19.02
N ILE A 154 6.61 -9.80 19.29
CA ILE A 154 6.92 -8.38 19.40
C ILE A 154 7.82 -8.12 20.61
N VAL A 155 7.48 -8.65 21.78
CA VAL A 155 8.24 -8.43 23.02
C VAL A 155 9.66 -9.00 22.91
N GLU A 156 9.82 -10.13 22.24
CA GLU A 156 11.14 -10.79 22.07
C GLU A 156 12.04 -10.11 21.04
N GLN A 157 11.46 -9.51 19.98
CA GLN A 157 12.25 -9.04 18.83
C GLN A 157 12.41 -7.52 18.75
N PHE A 158 11.56 -6.76 19.43
CA PHE A 158 11.55 -5.30 19.29
C PHE A 158 11.81 -4.59 20.62
N GLN A 159 12.84 -3.73 20.63
CA GLN A 159 13.08 -2.84 21.77
C GLN A 159 12.00 -1.74 21.86
N GLN A 160 11.50 -1.28 20.72
CA GLN A 160 10.40 -0.30 20.61
C GLN A 160 9.12 -1.06 20.28
N LEU A 161 8.29 -1.32 21.28
CA LEU A 161 7.08 -2.13 21.14
C LEU A 161 6.09 -1.50 20.16
N GLU A 162 5.93 -0.18 20.16
CA GLU A 162 5.06 0.55 19.23
C GLU A 162 5.45 0.31 17.77
N LYS A 163 6.74 0.19 17.48
CA LYS A 163 7.23 -0.16 16.15
C LYS A 163 6.85 -1.61 15.79
N GLY A 164 7.06 -2.56 16.71
CA GLY A 164 6.70 -3.97 16.51
C GLY A 164 5.18 -4.14 16.28
N PHE A 165 4.35 -3.51 17.11
CA PHE A 165 2.91 -3.51 16.93
C PHE A 165 2.49 -2.93 15.58
N THR A 166 3.08 -1.81 15.18
CA THR A 166 2.77 -1.18 13.89
C THR A 166 3.19 -2.06 12.72
N ILE A 167 4.34 -2.73 12.78
CA ILE A 167 4.83 -3.64 11.72
C ILE A 167 3.83 -4.78 11.50
N ILE A 168 3.42 -5.47 12.57
CA ILE A 168 2.47 -6.59 12.43
C ILE A 168 1.12 -6.08 11.93
N TRP A 169 0.63 -4.97 12.49
CA TRP A 169 -0.64 -4.39 12.08
C TRP A 169 -0.67 -4.04 10.60
N THR A 170 0.35 -3.30 10.12
CA THR A 170 0.47 -2.90 8.72
C THR A 170 0.55 -4.10 7.78
N ALA A 171 1.26 -5.17 8.18
CA ALA A 171 1.31 -6.41 7.40
C ALA A 171 -0.06 -7.11 7.32
N LYS A 172 -0.83 -7.11 8.42
CA LYS A 172 -2.19 -7.68 8.45
C LYS A 172 -3.18 -6.88 7.61
N GLU A 173 -3.12 -5.54 7.66
CA GLU A 173 -3.91 -4.68 6.79
C GLU A 173 -3.58 -4.90 5.32
N ALA A 174 -2.30 -5.04 4.98
CA ALA A 174 -1.89 -5.29 3.62
C ALA A 174 -2.37 -6.65 3.09
N ILE A 175 -2.31 -7.74 3.89
CA ILE A 175 -2.84 -9.04 3.43
C ILE A 175 -4.37 -9.03 3.33
N ALA A 176 -5.07 -8.33 4.22
CA ALA A 176 -6.52 -8.14 4.12
C ALA A 176 -6.93 -7.43 2.81
N LYS A 177 -6.09 -6.48 2.34
CA LYS A 177 -6.28 -5.82 1.04
C LYS A 177 -6.04 -6.78 -0.13
N VAL A 178 -5.01 -7.63 -0.08
CA VAL A 178 -4.77 -8.66 -1.11
C VAL A 178 -5.99 -9.56 -1.25
N LEU A 179 -6.55 -10.00 -0.12
CA LEU A 179 -7.70 -10.91 -0.08
C LEU A 179 -9.04 -10.20 -0.30
N LYS A 180 -9.04 -8.87 -0.44
CA LYS A 180 -10.23 -8.03 -0.64
C LYS A 180 -11.34 -8.28 0.41
N CYS A 181 -10.97 -8.64 1.65
CA CYS A 181 -11.92 -8.92 2.73
C CYS A 181 -12.19 -7.71 3.65
N GLY A 182 -11.35 -6.68 3.59
CA GLY A 182 -11.52 -5.45 4.37
C GLY A 182 -11.43 -5.69 5.88
N ILE A 183 -12.01 -4.76 6.65
CA ILE A 183 -12.01 -4.78 8.12
C ILE A 183 -13.12 -5.67 8.72
N ASN A 184 -13.91 -6.34 7.92
CA ASN A 184 -15.04 -7.16 8.37
C ASN A 184 -14.65 -8.58 8.83
N VAL A 185 -13.36 -8.88 8.82
CA VAL A 185 -12.78 -10.17 9.22
C VAL A 185 -12.03 -9.99 10.54
N ASP A 186 -12.10 -10.98 11.42
CA ASP A 186 -11.23 -11.02 12.61
C ASP A 186 -9.76 -11.06 12.17
N PHE A 187 -9.00 -10.03 12.51
CA PHE A 187 -7.60 -9.89 12.11
C PHE A 187 -6.68 -10.98 12.69
N LYS A 188 -7.15 -11.74 13.68
CA LYS A 188 -6.45 -12.95 14.17
C LYS A 188 -6.39 -14.06 13.13
N VAL A 189 -7.23 -14.01 12.08
CA VAL A 189 -7.12 -14.93 10.94
C VAL A 189 -5.81 -14.73 10.18
N PHE A 190 -5.27 -13.52 10.17
CA PHE A 190 -3.98 -13.18 9.54
C PHE A 190 -2.81 -13.34 10.49
N GLU A 191 -2.84 -14.36 11.35
CA GLU A 191 -1.80 -14.62 12.34
C GLU A 191 -0.43 -14.73 11.69
N VAL A 192 0.51 -13.93 12.22
CA VAL A 192 1.90 -13.93 11.79
C VAL A 192 2.59 -15.18 12.32
N ASP A 193 3.27 -15.88 11.43
CA ASP A 193 4.08 -17.06 11.78
C ASP A 193 5.47 -16.68 12.27
N SER A 194 6.16 -15.83 11.51
CA SER A 194 7.51 -15.39 11.82
C SER A 194 7.79 -13.98 11.31
N ILE A 195 8.75 -13.33 11.94
CA ILE A 195 9.33 -12.06 11.53
C ILE A 195 10.84 -12.25 11.45
N LEU A 196 11.40 -12.05 10.26
CA LEU A 196 12.84 -12.06 10.03
C LEU A 196 13.30 -10.65 9.70
N GLN A 197 14.20 -10.10 10.50
CA GLN A 197 14.84 -8.84 10.17
C GLN A 197 15.97 -9.05 9.15
N ASP A 198 15.89 -8.34 8.04
CA ASP A 198 16.89 -8.30 6.98
C ASP A 198 17.30 -6.84 6.73
N ASN A 199 18.41 -6.42 7.31
CA ASN A 199 18.85 -5.02 7.35
C ASN A 199 17.76 -4.10 7.94
N GLU A 200 17.28 -3.13 7.15
CA GLU A 200 16.22 -2.19 7.53
C GLU A 200 14.82 -2.69 7.25
N LYS A 201 14.66 -3.95 6.82
CA LYS A 201 13.39 -4.54 6.43
C LYS A 201 13.03 -5.71 7.33
N TYR A 202 11.75 -6.02 7.34
CA TYR A 202 11.19 -7.16 8.06
C TYR A 202 10.44 -8.03 7.06
N ILE A 203 10.83 -9.29 6.95
CA ILE A 203 10.13 -10.30 6.15
C ILE A 203 9.19 -11.04 7.10
N ILE A 204 7.89 -11.00 6.80
CA ILE A 204 6.83 -11.51 7.64
C ILE A 204 6.12 -12.63 6.89
N THR A 205 5.90 -13.76 7.55
CA THR A 205 5.11 -14.88 7.03
C THR A 205 3.84 -15.06 7.83
N PHE A 206 2.84 -15.72 7.25
CA PHE A 206 1.51 -15.92 7.85
C PHE A 206 1.21 -17.41 7.98
N ILE A 207 0.59 -17.82 9.11
CA ILE A 207 0.27 -19.23 9.37
C ILE A 207 -0.74 -19.76 8.36
N LYS A 208 -1.87 -19.05 8.18
CA LYS A 208 -2.98 -19.51 7.33
C LYS A 208 -2.84 -19.11 5.86
N PHE A 209 -1.87 -18.27 5.55
CA PHE A 209 -1.62 -17.76 4.20
C PHE A 209 -0.16 -17.93 3.79
N PRO A 210 0.38 -19.19 3.84
CA PRO A 210 1.80 -19.44 3.59
C PRO A 210 2.25 -19.15 2.16
N GLN A 211 1.31 -18.95 1.22
CA GLN A 211 1.58 -18.54 -0.16
C GLN A 211 1.92 -17.06 -0.30
N TYR A 212 1.74 -16.25 0.76
CA TYR A 212 2.11 -14.84 0.80
C TYR A 212 3.25 -14.57 1.78
N LYS A 213 3.97 -13.50 1.55
CA LYS A 213 4.88 -12.85 2.51
C LYS A 213 4.64 -11.36 2.50
N ALA A 214 4.84 -10.71 3.64
CA ALA A 214 4.92 -9.26 3.71
C ALA A 214 6.38 -8.84 3.83
N ILE A 215 6.72 -7.71 3.22
CA ILE A 215 7.98 -7.00 3.42
C ILE A 215 7.62 -5.65 4.00
N ALA A 216 8.03 -5.40 5.24
CA ALA A 216 7.78 -4.15 5.93
C ALA A 216 9.07 -3.36 6.12
N TRP A 217 9.00 -2.05 6.02
CA TRP A 217 10.12 -1.14 6.26
C TRP A 217 9.62 0.19 6.82
N GLN A 218 10.52 0.90 7.49
CA GLN A 218 10.18 2.20 8.03
C GLN A 218 10.32 3.29 6.97
N VAL A 219 9.32 4.16 6.91
CA VAL A 219 9.27 5.35 6.07
C VAL A 219 9.02 6.53 7.00
N ARG A 220 10.06 7.32 7.29
CA ARG A 220 9.97 8.43 8.26
C ARG A 220 9.44 7.96 9.61
N THR A 221 8.24 8.38 9.98
CA THR A 221 7.54 8.02 11.23
C THR A 221 6.46 6.95 11.03
N ALA A 222 6.42 6.32 9.85
CA ALA A 222 5.44 5.31 9.49
C ALA A 222 6.11 3.98 9.13
N ILE A 223 5.34 2.91 9.16
CA ILE A 223 5.68 1.61 8.58
C ILE A 223 4.91 1.44 7.28
N CYS A 224 5.62 1.07 6.23
CA CYS A 224 5.05 0.60 4.98
C CYS A 224 5.18 -0.93 4.92
N ALA A 225 4.13 -1.63 4.55
CA ALA A 225 4.17 -3.08 4.32
C ALA A 225 3.63 -3.41 2.94
N LEU A 226 4.39 -4.21 2.19
CA LEU A 226 4.02 -4.73 0.89
C LEU A 226 3.81 -6.24 1.01
N VAL A 227 2.61 -6.72 0.71
CA VAL A 227 2.30 -8.15 0.63
C VAL A 227 2.35 -8.60 -0.81
N ILE A 228 3.08 -9.70 -1.03
CA ILE A 228 3.31 -10.30 -2.35
C ILE A 228 3.19 -11.83 -2.25
N PRO A 229 2.97 -12.54 -3.38
CA PRO A 229 3.12 -13.97 -3.43
C PRO A 229 4.54 -14.38 -2.97
N LYS A 230 4.65 -15.44 -2.16
CA LYS A 230 5.93 -15.89 -1.57
C LYS A 230 6.99 -16.20 -2.62
N ILE A 231 6.54 -16.69 -3.79
CA ILE A 231 7.39 -17.03 -4.94
C ILE A 231 7.91 -15.80 -5.70
N THR A 232 7.39 -14.61 -5.41
CA THR A 232 7.81 -13.38 -6.08
C THR A 232 9.15 -12.91 -5.52
N ASN A 233 10.15 -12.74 -6.38
CA ASN A 233 11.39 -12.05 -6.06
C ASN A 233 11.24 -10.58 -6.40
N ILE A 234 11.58 -9.71 -5.45
CA ILE A 234 11.59 -8.28 -5.69
C ILE A 234 13.01 -7.88 -6.06
N ILE A 235 13.15 -7.40 -7.28
CA ILE A 235 14.29 -6.57 -7.66
C ILE A 235 13.76 -5.14 -7.63
N TYR A 236 14.23 -4.31 -6.70
CA TYR A 236 13.78 -2.93 -6.64
C TYR A 236 14.94 -1.99 -6.90
N GLU A 237 14.70 -1.07 -7.81
CA GLU A 237 15.48 0.14 -7.96
C GLU A 237 14.72 1.29 -7.29
N ILE A 238 15.37 1.96 -6.35
CA ILE A 238 14.84 3.20 -5.78
C ILE A 238 15.24 4.31 -6.74
N THR A 239 14.30 4.75 -7.56
CA THR A 239 14.55 5.89 -8.44
C THR A 239 13.77 7.09 -7.91
N PRO A 240 14.43 8.22 -7.59
CA PRO A 240 13.73 9.46 -7.34
C PRO A 240 12.91 9.84 -8.58
N ILE A 241 11.64 10.20 -8.39
CA ILE A 241 10.86 10.76 -9.50
C ILE A 241 11.44 12.16 -9.74
N THR A 242 12.23 12.28 -10.79
CA THR A 242 12.63 13.60 -11.32
C THR A 242 11.44 14.20 -12.05
N ASN A 243 11.09 15.45 -11.68
CA ASN A 243 10.04 16.24 -12.32
C ASN A 243 10.30 16.43 -13.82
#